data_dbd6aa3ce467b46e2856c7daaac2c94b
#
_entry.id   dbd6aa3ce467b46e2856c7daaac2c94b
#
_cell.length_a   1.000
_cell.length_b   1.000
_cell.length_c   1.000
_cell.angle_alpha   90.00
_cell.angle_beta   90.00
_cell.angle_gamma   90.00
#
_symmetry.space_group_name_H-M   'P 1'
#
loop_
_entity.id
_entity.type
_entity.pdbx_description
1 polymer ?
#
loop_
_entity_poly.entity_id
_entity_poly.type
_entity_poly.pdbx_seq_one_letter_code
_entity_poly.pdbx_strand_id
1 'polypeptide(L)'
;MTATRFRRGISSYNGQRGESGDGNRTLWNTSISYPLMGSYWFFTPKVTYSFTHYNDIKHAKAGIDSSSSRSLPIYSLDTGLIFERNSTIFGRETEQTLEPRLFYAYIPYRNQRHMPNFDSSLADLNFAELFTPNKYSGYDRIANTNQLSAVLTTRYIDSGTGKEWFSATVGQRYYFTDEKVDLYWDTPGKTKNRSDVLAATQFSLFEGWRLEGAIQYSTEWSKISKTSAGIRYNPRDFSTVALYYRYNYNPNDKREDFYNTNIKQVDFSFQWPIMKDLYGLGRYNYSFRDKIVVDSLMGLEYRAGCWILRGAVQRYIRSEGRSTTNFFLELELVGLGTVGSSPIQALSEGITGYKPVGPKPVEVGRYDYYE
;
A
#
# COMPACT_ATOMS: atom_id res chain seq x y z
N MET A 1 16.69 -14.11 12.09
CA MET A 1 16.01 -14.48 13.35
C MET A 1 15.56 -13.22 14.04
N THR A 2 14.29 -13.12 14.45
CA THR A 2 13.74 -11.93 15.13
C THR A 2 13.05 -12.38 16.40
N ALA A 3 13.37 -11.74 17.54
CA ALA A 3 12.68 -11.93 18.81
C ALA A 3 11.92 -10.66 19.17
N THR A 4 10.64 -10.76 19.46
CA THR A 4 9.76 -9.62 19.76
C THR A 4 8.99 -9.89 21.03
N ARG A 5 8.97 -8.91 21.92
CA ARG A 5 8.14 -8.92 23.12
C ARG A 5 6.93 -8.02 22.92
N PHE A 6 5.74 -8.59 23.11
CA PHE A 6 4.48 -7.87 23.05
C PHE A 6 4.00 -7.58 24.47
N ARG A 7 3.69 -6.31 24.72
CA ARG A 7 3.04 -5.86 25.95
C ARG A 7 1.81 -5.05 25.58
N ARG A 8 0.66 -5.46 26.03
CA ARG A 8 -0.56 -4.66 25.90
C ARG A 8 -0.82 -3.96 27.23
N GLY A 9 -0.81 -2.63 27.21
CA GLY A 9 -1.37 -1.84 28.29
C GLY A 9 -2.85 -2.22 28.48
N ILE A 10 -3.31 -2.27 29.72
CA ILE A 10 -4.71 -2.53 30.08
C ILE A 10 -5.53 -1.33 29.62
N SER A 11 -5.89 -1.26 28.36
CA SER A 11 -6.94 -0.37 27.87
C SER A 11 -8.20 -1.21 27.68
N SER A 12 -9.01 -1.25 28.70
CA SER A 12 -10.38 -1.76 28.62
C SER A 12 -11.21 -0.82 27.76
N TYR A 13 -11.26 -1.06 26.47
CA TYR A 13 -12.26 -0.46 25.61
C TYR A 13 -13.28 -1.52 25.24
N ASN A 14 -14.49 -1.36 25.74
CA ASN A 14 -15.71 -2.13 25.45
C ASN A 14 -15.65 -3.66 25.53
N GLY A 15 -15.02 -4.26 26.54
CA GLY A 15 -15.19 -5.70 26.81
C GLY A 15 -14.69 -6.68 25.73
N GLN A 16 -14.30 -6.22 24.57
CA GLN A 16 -13.60 -7.01 23.57
C GLN A 16 -12.10 -6.88 23.78
N ARG A 17 -11.61 -7.70 24.70
CA ARG A 17 -10.17 -7.91 24.88
C ARG A 17 -9.61 -8.44 23.59
N GLY A 18 -8.59 -7.79 23.07
CA GLY A 18 -7.76 -8.41 22.05
C GLY A 18 -7.32 -9.79 22.53
N GLU A 19 -7.57 -10.82 21.74
CA GLU A 19 -7.54 -12.24 22.12
C GLU A 19 -6.17 -12.76 22.57
N SER A 20 -5.11 -11.97 22.42
CA SER A 20 -3.73 -12.48 22.43
C SER A 20 -2.93 -12.25 23.69
N GLY A 21 -3.39 -11.38 24.62
CA GLY A 21 -2.63 -11.11 25.85
C GLY A 21 -1.24 -10.52 25.62
N ASP A 22 -0.35 -10.73 26.61
CA ASP A 22 1.08 -10.39 26.55
C ASP A 22 1.89 -11.64 26.23
N GLY A 23 3.08 -11.49 25.64
CA GLY A 23 3.95 -12.63 25.39
C GLY A 23 5.19 -12.31 24.55
N ASN A 24 5.97 -13.33 24.31
CA ASN A 24 7.16 -13.25 23.47
C ASN A 24 6.98 -14.11 22.22
N ARG A 25 7.47 -13.63 21.09
CA ARG A 25 7.53 -14.37 19.82
C ARG A 25 8.96 -14.43 19.32
N THR A 26 9.41 -15.62 18.99
CA THR A 26 10.66 -15.86 18.24
C THR A 26 10.30 -16.34 16.85
N LEU A 27 10.80 -15.65 15.84
CA LEU A 27 10.55 -15.92 14.43
C LEU A 27 11.85 -16.25 13.72
N TRP A 28 11.81 -17.34 12.95
CA TRP A 28 12.88 -17.71 12.04
C TRP A 28 12.29 -18.03 10.66
N ASN A 29 12.61 -17.21 9.67
CA ASN A 29 12.25 -17.42 8.29
C ASN A 29 13.52 -17.53 7.45
N THR A 30 13.64 -18.60 6.72
CA THR A 30 14.73 -18.85 5.78
C THR A 30 14.15 -19.14 4.42
N SER A 31 14.64 -18.51 3.38
CA SER A 31 14.18 -18.74 2.01
C SER A 31 15.33 -19.00 1.05
N ILE A 32 15.07 -19.88 0.10
CA ILE A 32 15.94 -20.16 -1.04
C ILE A 32 15.11 -19.90 -2.29
N SER A 33 15.65 -19.12 -3.21
CA SER A 33 15.04 -18.86 -4.53
C SER A 33 16.08 -19.05 -5.62
N TYR A 34 15.63 -19.54 -6.77
CA TYR A 34 16.49 -19.74 -7.93
C TYR A 34 15.90 -19.06 -9.15
N PRO A 35 16.23 -17.77 -9.38
CA PRO A 35 15.72 -17.03 -10.52
C PRO A 35 16.41 -17.48 -11.81
N LEU A 36 15.61 -17.97 -12.75
CA LEU A 36 16.00 -18.24 -14.13
C LEU A 36 15.41 -17.13 -15.00
N MET A 37 16.23 -16.46 -15.78
CA MET A 37 15.82 -15.34 -16.60
C MET A 37 16.37 -15.47 -18.02
N GLY A 38 15.50 -15.28 -19.02
CA GLY A 38 15.85 -15.08 -20.40
C GLY A 38 15.45 -13.66 -20.87
N SER A 39 15.70 -13.35 -22.13
CA SER A 39 15.37 -12.02 -22.68
C SER A 39 13.86 -11.71 -22.67
N TYR A 40 13.01 -12.73 -22.74
CA TYR A 40 11.56 -12.62 -22.88
C TYR A 40 10.76 -13.46 -21.89
N TRP A 41 11.41 -14.07 -20.88
CA TRP A 41 10.76 -14.89 -19.86
C TRP A 41 11.54 -14.89 -18.55
N PHE A 42 10.84 -15.17 -17.49
CA PHE A 42 11.43 -15.48 -16.18
C PHE A 42 10.68 -16.63 -15.50
N PHE A 43 11.41 -17.37 -14.66
CA PHE A 43 10.90 -18.48 -13.90
C PHE A 43 11.65 -18.53 -12.56
N THR A 44 10.97 -18.23 -11.47
CA THR A 44 11.58 -18.06 -10.15
C THR A 44 10.89 -18.96 -9.11
N PRO A 45 11.33 -20.20 -8.94
CA PRO A 45 10.90 -21.02 -7.83
C PRO A 45 11.51 -20.51 -6.52
N LYS A 46 10.71 -20.53 -5.46
CA LYS A 46 11.12 -20.13 -4.11
C LYS A 46 10.53 -21.05 -3.08
N VAL A 47 11.35 -21.47 -2.11
CA VAL A 47 10.93 -22.19 -0.92
C VAL A 47 11.31 -21.39 0.29
N THR A 48 10.35 -21.16 1.19
CA THR A 48 10.58 -20.50 2.47
C THR A 48 10.19 -21.46 3.58
N TYR A 49 11.05 -21.64 4.56
CA TYR A 49 10.73 -22.35 5.79
C TYR A 49 10.47 -21.32 6.90
N SER A 50 9.28 -21.37 7.47
CA SER A 50 8.84 -20.47 8.53
C SER A 50 8.70 -21.23 9.84
N PHE A 51 9.46 -20.84 10.85
CA PHE A 51 9.35 -21.32 12.22
C PHE A 51 8.99 -20.15 13.14
N THR A 52 7.96 -20.35 13.97
CA THR A 52 7.53 -19.36 14.96
C THR A 52 7.33 -20.06 16.29
N HIS A 53 7.91 -19.53 17.35
CA HIS A 53 7.76 -20.01 18.72
C HIS A 53 7.22 -18.88 19.60
N TYR A 54 6.21 -19.21 20.39
CA TYR A 54 5.60 -18.33 21.38
C TYR A 54 5.87 -18.86 22.77
N ASN A 55 6.16 -17.98 23.69
CA ASN A 55 6.35 -18.31 25.10
C ASN A 55 5.90 -17.17 26.01
N ASP A 56 5.71 -17.48 27.29
CA ASP A 56 5.32 -16.54 28.34
C ASP A 56 4.00 -15.78 28.01
N ILE A 57 3.05 -16.49 27.39
CA ILE A 57 1.74 -15.93 27.05
C ILE A 57 0.91 -15.79 28.31
N LYS A 58 0.51 -14.55 28.62
CA LYS A 58 -0.27 -14.17 29.80
C LYS A 58 -1.46 -13.32 29.41
N HIS A 59 -2.53 -13.39 30.22
CA HIS A 59 -3.75 -12.58 30.02
C HIS A 59 -4.45 -12.79 28.67
N ALA A 60 -4.19 -13.91 28.01
CA ALA A 60 -4.86 -14.28 26.77
C ALA A 60 -6.27 -14.81 27.03
N LYS A 61 -7.09 -14.86 25.97
CA LYS A 61 -8.40 -15.53 25.96
C LYS A 61 -8.25 -17.01 26.27
N ALA A 62 -9.26 -17.62 26.88
CA ALA A 62 -9.31 -19.05 27.11
C ALA A 62 -9.11 -19.82 25.80
N GLY A 63 -8.27 -20.87 25.81
CA GLY A 63 -7.94 -21.69 24.65
C GLY A 63 -6.66 -21.28 23.92
N ILE A 64 -5.98 -20.22 24.36
CA ILE A 64 -4.63 -19.88 23.88
C ILE A 64 -3.59 -20.51 24.80
N ASP A 65 -2.65 -21.24 24.23
CA ASP A 65 -1.59 -21.91 24.99
C ASP A 65 -0.55 -20.91 25.51
N SER A 66 -0.04 -21.17 26.71
CA SER A 66 1.03 -20.35 27.31
C SER A 66 2.37 -20.47 26.54
N SER A 67 2.55 -21.56 25.82
CA SER A 67 3.67 -21.78 24.90
C SER A 67 3.21 -22.63 23.73
N SER A 68 3.59 -22.24 22.53
CA SER A 68 3.24 -22.94 21.32
C SER A 68 4.27 -22.70 20.21
N SER A 69 4.34 -23.59 19.24
CA SER A 69 5.23 -23.43 18.09
C SER A 69 4.57 -23.88 16.79
N ARG A 70 4.98 -23.25 15.71
CA ARG A 70 4.54 -23.59 14.36
C ARG A 70 5.75 -23.65 13.44
N SER A 71 5.82 -24.70 12.64
CA SER A 71 6.76 -24.82 11.53
C SER A 71 6.01 -25.21 10.27
N LEU A 72 6.32 -24.57 9.15
CA LEU A 72 5.73 -24.91 7.86
C LEU A 72 6.61 -24.44 6.69
N PRO A 73 6.61 -25.20 5.58
CA PRO A 73 7.17 -24.75 4.33
C PRO A 73 6.16 -23.90 3.56
N ILE A 74 6.67 -22.93 2.81
CA ILE A 74 5.93 -22.10 1.86
C ILE A 74 6.61 -22.26 0.51
N TYR A 75 5.86 -22.76 -0.46
CA TYR A 75 6.34 -22.93 -1.83
C TYR A 75 5.72 -21.87 -2.69
N SER A 76 6.51 -21.22 -3.54
CA SER A 76 6.00 -20.31 -4.54
C SER A 76 6.78 -20.41 -5.84
N LEU A 77 6.08 -20.15 -6.93
CA LEU A 77 6.62 -20.07 -8.27
C LEU A 77 6.11 -18.82 -8.94
N ASP A 78 7.00 -17.95 -9.36
CA ASP A 78 6.72 -16.75 -10.11
C ASP A 78 7.28 -16.87 -11.51
N THR A 79 6.43 -16.74 -12.53
CA THR A 79 6.83 -16.92 -13.93
C THR A 79 6.06 -15.97 -14.82
N GLY A 80 6.70 -15.51 -15.89
CA GLY A 80 6.08 -14.64 -16.86
C GLY A 80 6.79 -14.65 -18.22
N LEU A 81 6.07 -14.14 -19.19
CA LEU A 81 6.57 -13.93 -20.54
C LEU A 81 6.47 -12.44 -20.88
N ILE A 82 7.34 -11.96 -21.75
CA ILE A 82 7.34 -10.60 -22.28
C ILE A 82 7.32 -10.70 -23.80
N PHE A 83 6.22 -10.25 -24.40
CA PHE A 83 6.08 -10.13 -25.83
C PHE A 83 6.21 -8.66 -26.20
N GLU A 84 6.96 -8.36 -27.25
CA GLU A 84 7.21 -7.01 -27.71
C GLU A 84 6.87 -6.89 -29.20
N ARG A 85 6.31 -5.76 -29.58
CA ARG A 85 6.12 -5.40 -30.98
C ARG A 85 6.26 -3.90 -31.19
N ASN A 86 6.83 -3.50 -32.31
CA ASN A 86 6.81 -2.12 -32.73
C ASN A 86 5.48 -1.78 -33.41
N SER A 87 4.93 -0.63 -33.09
CA SER A 87 3.68 -0.10 -33.64
C SER A 87 3.75 1.42 -33.75
N THR A 88 2.91 1.99 -34.62
CA THR A 88 2.77 3.45 -34.70
C THR A 88 1.37 3.82 -34.20
N ILE A 89 1.30 4.58 -33.10
CA ILE A 89 0.03 5.00 -32.48
C ILE A 89 0.03 6.53 -32.39
N PHE A 90 -1.01 7.16 -32.88
CA PHE A 90 -1.13 8.63 -32.96
C PHE A 90 0.08 9.31 -33.62
N GLY A 91 0.68 8.65 -34.62
CA GLY A 91 1.85 9.16 -35.34
C GLY A 91 3.18 9.08 -34.59
N ARG A 92 3.22 8.37 -33.44
CA ARG A 92 4.43 8.12 -32.66
C ARG A 92 4.88 6.68 -32.83
N GLU A 93 6.16 6.48 -33.03
CA GLU A 93 6.77 5.15 -32.95
C GLU A 93 6.73 4.66 -31.51
N THR A 94 6.15 3.51 -31.31
CA THR A 94 5.81 2.98 -29.99
C THR A 94 6.17 1.50 -29.92
N GLU A 95 6.84 1.12 -28.87
CA GLU A 95 7.01 -0.26 -28.47
C GLU A 95 5.85 -0.68 -27.58
N GLN A 96 5.11 -1.69 -28.00
CA GLN A 96 4.05 -2.30 -27.20
C GLN A 96 4.55 -3.59 -26.59
N THR A 97 4.41 -3.72 -25.24
CA THR A 97 4.63 -4.98 -24.56
C THR A 97 3.31 -5.67 -24.21
N LEU A 98 3.34 -7.00 -24.10
CA LEU A 98 2.29 -7.82 -23.50
C LEU A 98 2.96 -8.80 -22.54
N GLU A 99 2.61 -8.69 -21.26
CA GLU A 99 3.32 -9.32 -20.14
C GLU A 99 2.37 -10.21 -19.32
N PRO A 100 2.09 -11.45 -19.76
CA PRO A 100 1.40 -12.42 -18.90
C PRO A 100 2.34 -12.90 -17.79
N ARG A 101 1.82 -12.87 -16.53
CA ARG A 101 2.53 -13.35 -15.33
C ARG A 101 1.64 -14.26 -14.52
N LEU A 102 2.20 -15.37 -14.10
CA LEU A 102 1.55 -16.35 -13.24
C LEU A 102 2.34 -16.48 -11.93
N PHE A 103 1.60 -16.50 -10.83
CA PHE A 103 2.18 -16.73 -9.51
C PHE A 103 1.41 -17.86 -8.82
N TYR A 104 2.08 -18.99 -8.59
CA TYR A 104 1.53 -20.10 -7.85
C TYR A 104 2.10 -20.13 -6.43
N ALA A 105 1.25 -20.41 -5.45
CA ALA A 105 1.68 -20.57 -4.06
C ALA A 105 0.98 -21.76 -3.41
N TYR A 106 1.77 -22.54 -2.63
CA TYR A 106 1.28 -23.65 -1.83
C TYR A 106 1.82 -23.58 -0.41
N ILE A 107 0.92 -23.63 0.57
CA ILE A 107 1.22 -23.67 2.00
C ILE A 107 0.33 -24.72 2.63
N PRO A 108 0.90 -25.80 3.24
CA PRO A 108 0.11 -26.83 3.89
C PRO A 108 -0.62 -26.29 5.12
N TYR A 109 -1.77 -26.87 5.43
CA TYR A 109 -2.50 -26.53 6.64
C TYR A 109 -1.73 -26.85 7.91
N ARG A 110 -1.73 -25.93 8.86
CA ARG A 110 -1.32 -26.14 10.26
C ARG A 110 -2.38 -25.54 11.16
N ASN A 111 -2.76 -26.29 12.19
CA ASN A 111 -3.68 -25.78 13.20
C ASN A 111 -3.00 -24.66 13.99
N GLN A 112 -3.62 -23.49 14.05
CA GLN A 112 -3.12 -22.30 14.71
C GLN A 112 -4.14 -21.72 15.71
N ARG A 113 -5.19 -22.49 16.05
CA ARG A 113 -6.30 -22.02 16.90
C ARG A 113 -5.86 -21.68 18.32
N HIS A 114 -4.85 -22.39 18.82
CA HIS A 114 -4.31 -22.21 20.17
C HIS A 114 -3.15 -21.20 20.22
N MET A 115 -2.83 -20.58 19.10
CA MET A 115 -1.74 -19.60 18.99
C MET A 115 -2.25 -18.19 19.15
N PRO A 116 -1.47 -17.29 19.80
CA PRO A 116 -1.83 -15.89 19.91
C PRO A 116 -1.83 -15.20 18.54
N ASN A 117 -2.52 -14.06 18.44
CA ASN A 117 -2.45 -13.16 17.30
C ASN A 117 -2.08 -11.75 17.78
N PHE A 118 -0.83 -11.39 17.69
CA PHE A 118 -0.31 -10.09 18.12
C PHE A 118 -0.37 -9.03 17.01
N ASP A 119 0.00 -9.41 15.78
CA ASP A 119 0.24 -8.46 14.68
C ASP A 119 -0.34 -8.88 13.33
N SER A 120 -1.03 -10.02 13.25
CA SER A 120 -1.62 -10.43 11.97
C SER A 120 -2.99 -9.81 11.73
N SER A 121 -3.16 -9.30 10.54
CA SER A 121 -4.42 -8.80 9.99
C SER A 121 -4.61 -9.28 8.56
N LEU A 122 -5.84 -9.22 8.04
CA LEU A 122 -6.09 -9.52 6.64
C LEU A 122 -5.52 -8.39 5.77
N ALA A 123 -4.64 -8.75 4.84
CA ALA A 123 -4.09 -7.81 3.87
C ALA A 123 -5.18 -7.36 2.88
N ASP A 124 -5.14 -6.10 2.51
CA ASP A 124 -6.05 -5.56 1.51
C ASP A 124 -5.66 -6.03 0.11
N LEU A 125 -6.60 -6.64 -0.62
CA LEU A 125 -6.35 -7.16 -1.95
C LEU A 125 -5.97 -6.02 -2.91
N ASN A 126 -4.79 -6.12 -3.48
CA ASN A 126 -4.24 -5.23 -4.50
C ASN A 126 -3.33 -6.03 -5.45
N PHE A 127 -2.75 -5.38 -6.47
CA PHE A 127 -1.87 -6.09 -7.41
C PHE A 127 -0.62 -6.70 -6.75
N ALA A 128 -0.03 -6.05 -5.74
CA ALA A 128 1.11 -6.60 -5.03
C ALA A 128 0.72 -7.86 -4.25
N GLU A 129 -0.46 -7.85 -3.62
CA GLU A 129 -0.99 -9.00 -2.90
C GLU A 129 -1.27 -10.21 -3.79
N LEU A 130 -1.54 -10.04 -5.08
CA LEU A 130 -1.67 -11.18 -6.00
C LEU A 130 -0.39 -12.03 -6.08
N PHE A 131 0.77 -11.46 -5.79
CA PHE A 131 2.07 -12.12 -5.82
C PHE A 131 2.62 -12.45 -4.43
N THR A 132 1.74 -12.49 -3.41
CA THR A 132 2.10 -12.93 -2.06
C THR A 132 1.51 -14.30 -1.77
N PRO A 133 2.28 -15.20 -1.12
CA PRO A 133 1.78 -16.52 -0.77
C PRO A 133 0.80 -16.53 0.40
N ASN A 134 0.90 -15.57 1.32
CA ASN A 134 0.06 -15.46 2.52
C ASN A 134 -0.85 -14.23 2.44
N LYS A 135 -2.14 -14.40 2.66
CA LYS A 135 -3.13 -13.31 2.68
C LYS A 135 -3.11 -12.47 3.95
N TYR A 136 -2.40 -12.92 4.98
CA TYR A 136 -2.27 -12.18 6.23
C TYR A 136 -0.97 -11.40 6.26
N SER A 137 -1.05 -10.15 6.71
CA SER A 137 0.11 -9.38 7.17
C SER A 137 0.59 -9.90 8.52
N GLY A 138 1.78 -9.45 8.95
CA GLY A 138 2.38 -9.92 10.19
C GLY A 138 2.88 -11.36 10.10
N TYR A 139 3.08 -11.99 11.27
CA TYR A 139 3.70 -13.32 11.32
C TYR A 139 2.95 -14.34 12.17
N ASP A 140 1.83 -13.95 12.80
CA ASP A 140 1.12 -14.86 13.72
C ASP A 140 0.18 -15.79 12.98
N ARG A 141 -0.36 -15.37 11.84
CA ARG A 141 -1.22 -16.19 10.99
C ARG A 141 -0.62 -16.42 9.63
N ILE A 142 -0.56 -17.67 9.23
CA ILE A 142 -0.20 -18.09 7.87
C ILE A 142 -1.33 -18.97 7.35
N ALA A 143 -2.00 -18.51 6.31
CA ALA A 143 -3.10 -19.24 5.67
C ALA A 143 -2.60 -20.56 5.07
N ASN A 144 -3.44 -21.59 5.10
CA ASN A 144 -3.24 -22.70 4.19
C ASN A 144 -3.57 -22.20 2.78
N THR A 145 -2.67 -22.44 1.85
CA THR A 145 -2.74 -21.84 0.52
C THR A 145 -2.51 -22.91 -0.54
N ASN A 146 -3.37 -22.90 -1.55
CA ASN A 146 -3.16 -23.56 -2.83
C ASN A 146 -3.83 -22.67 -3.87
N GLN A 147 -3.06 -21.79 -4.50
CA GLN A 147 -3.60 -20.70 -5.30
C GLN A 147 -2.73 -20.41 -6.51
N LEU A 148 -3.38 -19.89 -7.55
CA LEU A 148 -2.76 -19.38 -8.76
C LEU A 148 -3.27 -17.95 -9.02
N SER A 149 -2.38 -16.98 -9.05
CA SER A 149 -2.68 -15.63 -9.53
C SER A 149 -2.26 -15.52 -11.00
N ALA A 150 -3.15 -14.99 -11.83
CA ALA A 150 -2.89 -14.67 -13.23
C ALA A 150 -3.03 -13.16 -13.44
N VAL A 151 -2.03 -12.53 -14.01
CA VAL A 151 -1.99 -11.10 -14.30
C VAL A 151 -1.54 -10.91 -15.74
N LEU A 152 -2.20 -10.01 -16.44
CA LEU A 152 -1.84 -9.59 -17.79
C LEU A 152 -1.62 -8.08 -17.77
N THR A 153 -0.43 -7.64 -18.19
CA THR A 153 -0.10 -6.22 -18.33
C THR A 153 0.24 -5.92 -19.80
N THR A 154 -0.20 -4.78 -20.30
CA THR A 154 0.27 -4.21 -21.55
C THR A 154 0.78 -2.81 -21.32
N ARG A 155 1.89 -2.46 -21.99
CA ARG A 155 2.50 -1.13 -21.92
C ARG A 155 2.74 -0.60 -23.30
N TYR A 156 2.68 0.70 -23.43
CA TYR A 156 3.04 1.43 -24.64
C TYR A 156 4.13 2.44 -24.28
N ILE A 157 5.29 2.24 -24.85
CA ILE A 157 6.51 2.98 -24.56
C ILE A 157 6.90 3.74 -25.82
N ASP A 158 7.10 5.04 -25.73
CA ASP A 158 7.60 5.86 -26.83
C ASP A 158 9.03 5.43 -27.19
N SER A 159 9.25 4.99 -28.43
CA SER A 159 10.54 4.42 -28.86
C SER A 159 11.67 5.46 -28.87
N GLY A 160 11.34 6.75 -29.03
CA GLY A 160 12.33 7.82 -29.06
C GLY A 160 12.78 8.28 -27.69
N THR A 161 11.87 8.30 -26.71
CA THR A 161 12.13 8.84 -25.37
C THR A 161 12.22 7.78 -24.26
N GLY A 162 11.79 6.53 -24.54
CA GLY A 162 11.68 5.46 -23.56
C GLY A 162 10.57 5.70 -22.51
N LYS A 163 9.70 6.68 -22.72
CA LYS A 163 8.67 7.05 -21.76
C LYS A 163 7.43 6.18 -21.94
N GLU A 164 6.99 5.51 -20.85
CA GLU A 164 5.69 4.85 -20.83
C GLU A 164 4.57 5.91 -20.81
N TRP A 165 3.72 5.89 -21.84
CA TRP A 165 2.61 6.81 -21.94
C TRP A 165 1.24 6.15 -21.69
N PHE A 166 1.17 4.81 -21.78
CA PHE A 166 -0.01 4.04 -21.41
C PHE A 166 0.38 2.70 -20.82
N SER A 167 -0.33 2.29 -19.79
CA SER A 167 -0.33 0.90 -19.32
C SER A 167 -1.71 0.48 -18.84
N ALA A 168 -1.99 -0.80 -19.01
CA ALA A 168 -3.19 -1.43 -18.47
C ALA A 168 -2.83 -2.80 -17.91
N THR A 169 -3.39 -3.11 -16.74
CA THR A 169 -3.16 -4.37 -16.04
C THR A 169 -4.49 -4.94 -15.57
N VAL A 170 -4.68 -6.24 -15.74
CA VAL A 170 -5.81 -6.99 -15.18
C VAL A 170 -5.29 -8.23 -14.47
N GLY A 171 -5.89 -8.58 -13.34
CA GLY A 171 -5.46 -9.76 -12.60
C GLY A 171 -6.53 -10.34 -11.71
N GLN A 172 -6.40 -11.64 -11.44
CA GLN A 172 -7.27 -12.39 -10.55
C GLN A 172 -6.51 -13.56 -9.94
N ARG A 173 -6.91 -13.97 -8.74
CA ARG A 173 -6.39 -15.16 -8.05
C ARG A 173 -7.46 -16.25 -8.01
N TYR A 174 -7.04 -17.48 -8.26
CA TYR A 174 -7.84 -18.69 -8.16
C TYR A 174 -7.39 -19.51 -6.96
N TYR A 175 -8.34 -20.04 -6.19
CA TYR A 175 -8.10 -20.88 -5.01
C TYR A 175 -8.53 -22.32 -5.30
N PHE A 176 -7.63 -23.28 -5.06
CA PHE A 176 -7.86 -24.70 -5.32
C PHE A 176 -8.25 -25.49 -4.06
N THR A 177 -8.14 -24.88 -2.88
CA THR A 177 -8.48 -25.49 -1.60
C THR A 177 -9.19 -24.52 -0.69
N ASP A 178 -10.02 -25.08 0.19
CA ASP A 178 -10.72 -24.32 1.21
C ASP A 178 -9.78 -23.73 2.25
N GLU A 179 -10.03 -22.48 2.64
CA GLU A 179 -9.32 -21.84 3.72
C GLU A 179 -9.76 -22.40 5.08
N LYS A 180 -8.79 -22.86 5.87
CA LYS A 180 -9.00 -23.46 7.20
C LYS A 180 -8.42 -22.63 8.33
N VAL A 181 -7.60 -21.61 8.00
CA VAL A 181 -6.98 -20.71 8.97
C VAL A 181 -7.69 -19.37 8.89
N ASP A 182 -8.30 -18.96 10.00
CA ASP A 182 -8.96 -17.68 10.16
C ASP A 182 -8.26 -16.84 11.23
N LEU A 183 -8.45 -15.52 11.19
CA LEU A 183 -7.91 -14.59 12.20
C LEU A 183 -8.57 -14.79 13.55
N TYR A 184 -9.88 -15.00 13.58
CA TYR A 184 -10.70 -14.98 14.81
C TYR A 184 -11.39 -16.29 15.13
N TRP A 185 -11.31 -17.30 14.26
CA TRP A 185 -11.90 -18.64 14.42
C TRP A 185 -13.44 -18.68 14.58
N ASP A 186 -14.10 -17.56 14.36
CA ASP A 186 -15.54 -17.40 14.61
C ASP A 186 -16.41 -17.74 13.41
N THR A 187 -15.81 -17.83 12.22
CA THR A 187 -16.51 -18.17 11.00
C THR A 187 -15.78 -19.27 10.23
N PRO A 188 -16.46 -20.38 9.88
CA PRO A 188 -15.89 -21.31 8.91
C PRO A 188 -15.66 -20.52 7.61
N GLY A 189 -14.40 -20.47 7.17
CA GLY A 189 -14.02 -19.78 5.96
C GLY A 189 -14.84 -20.31 4.79
N LYS A 190 -15.77 -19.49 4.30
CA LYS A 190 -16.50 -19.82 3.09
C LYS A 190 -15.55 -19.67 1.93
N THR A 191 -15.17 -20.78 1.33
CA THR A 191 -14.17 -20.76 0.27
C THR A 191 -14.77 -20.19 -0.98
N LYS A 192 -14.19 -19.13 -1.43
CA LYS A 192 -14.39 -18.61 -2.77
C LYS A 192 -13.39 -19.32 -3.67
N ASN A 193 -13.81 -19.80 -4.83
CA ASN A 193 -12.89 -20.40 -5.79
C ASN A 193 -11.99 -19.37 -6.48
N ARG A 194 -12.29 -18.07 -6.33
CA ARG A 194 -11.55 -16.96 -6.96
C ARG A 194 -11.68 -15.67 -6.16
N SER A 195 -10.68 -14.81 -6.28
CA SER A 195 -10.70 -13.45 -5.73
C SER A 195 -11.58 -12.52 -6.58
N ASP A 196 -11.72 -11.29 -6.11
CA ASP A 196 -12.18 -10.19 -6.94
C ASP A 196 -11.21 -9.99 -8.13
N VAL A 197 -11.76 -9.47 -9.25
CA VAL A 197 -10.95 -9.06 -10.40
C VAL A 197 -10.41 -7.66 -10.14
N LEU A 198 -9.11 -7.49 -10.34
CA LEU A 198 -8.44 -6.20 -10.29
C LEU A 198 -8.15 -5.72 -11.70
N ALA A 199 -8.43 -4.47 -11.99
CA ALA A 199 -7.98 -3.81 -13.22
C ALA A 199 -7.46 -2.41 -12.90
N ALA A 200 -6.36 -2.03 -13.55
CA ALA A 200 -5.78 -0.69 -13.43
C ALA A 200 -5.28 -0.19 -14.78
N THR A 201 -5.29 1.12 -14.96
CA THR A 201 -4.77 1.78 -16.15
C THR A 201 -4.10 3.09 -15.78
N GLN A 202 -3.06 3.42 -16.53
CA GLN A 202 -2.37 4.69 -16.47
C GLN A 202 -2.19 5.25 -17.87
N PHE A 203 -2.36 6.55 -18.01
CA PHE A 203 -2.23 7.26 -19.27
C PHE A 203 -1.49 8.59 -19.08
N SER A 204 -0.46 8.84 -19.90
CA SER A 204 0.44 10.01 -19.81
C SER A 204 0.84 10.53 -21.18
N LEU A 205 -0.12 10.61 -22.12
CA LEU A 205 0.16 11.02 -23.51
C LEU A 205 0.58 12.48 -23.65
N PHE A 206 0.01 13.35 -22.83
CA PHE A 206 0.30 14.78 -22.87
C PHE A 206 1.36 15.13 -21.83
N GLU A 207 2.23 16.08 -22.18
CA GLU A 207 3.28 16.52 -21.27
C GLU A 207 2.69 17.11 -19.99
N GLY A 208 3.22 16.66 -18.87
CA GLY A 208 2.75 17.06 -17.52
C GLY A 208 1.45 16.39 -17.08
N TRP A 209 0.69 15.72 -17.94
CA TRP A 209 -0.57 15.08 -17.57
C TRP A 209 -0.39 13.59 -17.26
N ARG A 210 -1.03 13.15 -16.18
CA ARG A 210 -1.18 11.75 -15.82
C ARG A 210 -2.61 11.49 -15.38
N LEU A 211 -3.23 10.51 -16.03
CA LEU A 211 -4.52 9.96 -15.64
C LEU A 211 -4.28 8.54 -15.14
N GLU A 212 -4.92 8.18 -14.05
CA GLU A 212 -4.82 6.83 -13.51
C GLU A 212 -6.16 6.38 -12.97
N GLY A 213 -6.42 5.09 -13.11
CA GLY A 213 -7.65 4.48 -12.65
C GLY A 213 -7.42 3.05 -12.22
N ALA A 214 -8.10 2.62 -11.16
CA ALA A 214 -8.13 1.23 -10.73
C ALA A 214 -9.52 0.88 -10.24
N ILE A 215 -9.93 -0.35 -10.53
CA ILE A 215 -11.18 -0.93 -10.08
C ILE A 215 -10.94 -2.32 -9.50
N GLN A 216 -11.73 -2.66 -8.50
CA GLN A 216 -11.88 -4.00 -7.96
C GLN A 216 -13.33 -4.43 -8.14
N TYR A 217 -13.54 -5.47 -8.92
CA TYR A 217 -14.87 -6.03 -9.16
C TYR A 217 -15.05 -7.28 -8.31
N SER A 218 -15.99 -7.23 -7.39
CA SER A 218 -16.34 -8.37 -6.56
C SER A 218 -17.14 -9.40 -7.34
N THR A 219 -16.57 -10.59 -7.46
CA THR A 219 -17.22 -11.73 -8.10
C THR A 219 -18.33 -12.34 -7.23
N GLU A 220 -18.30 -12.08 -5.92
CA GLU A 220 -19.33 -12.53 -4.98
C GLU A 220 -20.59 -11.68 -5.06
N TRP A 221 -20.41 -10.35 -5.09
CA TRP A 221 -21.54 -9.41 -5.07
C TRP A 221 -21.94 -8.94 -6.47
N SER A 222 -21.18 -9.34 -7.50
CA SER A 222 -21.35 -8.88 -8.89
C SER A 222 -21.40 -7.35 -9.00
N LYS A 223 -20.55 -6.67 -8.23
CA LYS A 223 -20.46 -5.20 -8.13
C LYS A 223 -19.02 -4.72 -8.01
N ILE A 224 -18.80 -3.49 -8.38
CA ILE A 224 -17.55 -2.81 -8.10
C ILE A 224 -17.47 -2.58 -6.59
N SER A 225 -16.46 -3.15 -5.93
CA SER A 225 -16.19 -2.99 -4.50
C SER A 225 -15.24 -1.84 -4.21
N LYS A 226 -14.26 -1.59 -5.11
CA LYS A 226 -13.36 -0.46 -4.97
C LYS A 226 -13.14 0.22 -6.32
N THR A 227 -13.00 1.55 -6.26
CA THR A 227 -12.58 2.37 -7.40
C THR A 227 -11.65 3.46 -6.91
N SER A 228 -10.58 3.67 -7.64
CA SER A 228 -9.78 4.89 -7.55
C SER A 228 -9.62 5.46 -8.95
N ALA A 229 -9.82 6.77 -9.10
CA ALA A 229 -9.59 7.47 -10.35
C ALA A 229 -8.91 8.79 -10.03
N GLY A 230 -7.88 9.14 -10.79
CA GLY A 230 -7.08 10.34 -10.55
C GLY A 230 -6.64 11.01 -11.83
N ILE A 231 -6.54 12.32 -11.75
CA ILE A 231 -5.92 13.16 -12.75
C ILE A 231 -4.91 14.06 -12.07
N ARG A 232 -3.71 14.10 -12.61
CA ARG A 232 -2.64 14.98 -12.14
C ARG A 232 -2.04 15.74 -13.30
N TYR A 233 -1.84 17.04 -13.08
CA TYR A 233 -1.14 17.93 -13.98
C TYR A 233 0.13 18.45 -13.31
N ASN A 234 1.29 18.16 -13.88
CA ASN A 234 2.59 18.61 -13.39
C ASN A 234 3.44 19.10 -14.59
N PRO A 235 3.25 20.34 -15.03
CA PRO A 235 3.93 20.88 -16.23
C PRO A 235 5.40 21.17 -16.01
N ARG A 236 5.81 21.46 -14.77
CA ARG A 236 7.19 21.84 -14.39
C ARG A 236 7.44 21.56 -12.93
N ASP A 237 8.68 21.68 -12.50
CA ASP A 237 9.04 21.54 -11.09
C ASP A 237 8.27 22.50 -10.20
N PHE A 238 7.92 22.07 -8.99
CA PHE A 238 7.15 22.79 -8.00
C PHE A 238 5.75 23.28 -8.48
N SER A 239 5.22 22.62 -9.52
CA SER A 239 3.88 22.92 -10.07
C SER A 239 3.13 21.61 -10.24
N THR A 240 2.21 21.31 -9.36
CA THR A 240 1.34 20.13 -9.45
C THR A 240 -0.07 20.49 -9.02
N VAL A 241 -1.04 19.96 -9.74
CA VAL A 241 -2.46 19.95 -9.35
C VAL A 241 -2.97 18.55 -9.53
N ALA A 242 -3.64 18.00 -8.53
CA ALA A 242 -4.17 16.64 -8.58
C ALA A 242 -5.59 16.58 -8.02
N LEU A 243 -6.40 15.75 -8.64
CA LEU A 243 -7.75 15.44 -8.21
C LEU A 243 -7.92 13.92 -8.23
N TYR A 244 -8.29 13.35 -7.09
CA TYR A 244 -8.53 11.93 -6.92
C TYR A 244 -9.92 11.66 -6.38
N TYR A 245 -10.57 10.63 -6.92
CA TYR A 245 -11.79 10.05 -6.38
C TYR A 245 -11.49 8.67 -5.84
N ARG A 246 -11.99 8.35 -4.65
CA ARG A 246 -11.86 7.03 -4.01
C ARG A 246 -13.22 6.53 -3.55
N TYR A 247 -13.50 5.31 -3.92
CA TYR A 247 -14.69 4.58 -3.52
C TYR A 247 -14.29 3.20 -2.99
N ASN A 248 -14.81 2.85 -1.82
CA ASN A 248 -14.71 1.51 -1.24
C ASN A 248 -16.06 1.14 -0.65
N TYR A 249 -16.57 -0.01 -1.01
CA TYR A 249 -17.85 -0.51 -0.56
C TYR A 249 -17.73 -1.95 -0.05
N ASN A 250 -18.09 -2.15 1.22
CA ASN A 250 -18.20 -3.45 1.85
C ASN A 250 -19.65 -3.64 2.34
N PRO A 251 -20.50 -4.45 1.67
CA PRO A 251 -21.88 -4.64 2.06
C PRO A 251 -22.06 -5.36 3.40
N ASN A 252 -21.01 -6.04 3.89
CA ASN A 252 -21.02 -6.68 5.20
C ASN A 252 -20.76 -5.69 6.33
N ASP A 253 -20.26 -4.49 6.03
CA ASP A 253 -20.06 -3.44 7.00
C ASP A 253 -21.29 -2.53 7.04
N LYS A 254 -22.24 -2.90 7.89
CA LYS A 254 -23.51 -2.18 8.10
C LYS A 254 -23.44 -1.12 9.19
N ARG A 255 -22.25 -0.86 9.75
CA ARG A 255 -22.07 0.16 10.78
C ARG A 255 -22.37 1.54 10.19
N GLU A 256 -23.12 2.34 10.94
CA GLU A 256 -23.42 3.73 10.57
C GLU A 256 -22.47 4.72 11.26
N ASP A 257 -21.59 4.20 12.12
CA ASP A 257 -20.63 4.98 12.89
C ASP A 257 -19.33 5.26 12.13
N PHE A 258 -18.41 5.93 12.80
CA PHE A 258 -17.10 6.31 12.30
C PHE A 258 -16.20 5.10 11.92
N TYR A 259 -16.48 3.92 12.47
CA TYR A 259 -15.71 2.70 12.19
C TYR A 259 -16.13 1.97 10.92
N ASN A 260 -17.12 2.49 10.20
CA ASN A 260 -17.53 1.93 8.92
C ASN A 260 -16.40 2.08 7.89
N THR A 261 -16.04 0.97 7.22
CA THR A 261 -14.95 0.90 6.24
C THR A 261 -15.32 1.39 4.84
N ASN A 262 -16.60 1.77 4.61
CA ASN A 262 -17.05 2.30 3.33
C ASN A 262 -16.50 3.71 3.11
N ILE A 263 -15.94 3.96 1.94
CA ILE A 263 -15.31 5.23 1.57
C ILE A 263 -15.98 5.77 0.31
N LYS A 264 -16.28 7.06 0.30
CA LYS A 264 -16.68 7.82 -0.89
C LYS A 264 -16.11 9.22 -0.76
N GLN A 265 -14.91 9.44 -1.30
CA GLN A 265 -14.13 10.65 -1.05
C GLN A 265 -13.59 11.25 -2.33
N VAL A 266 -13.45 12.57 -2.33
CA VAL A 266 -12.68 13.32 -3.31
C VAL A 266 -11.53 14.02 -2.59
N ASP A 267 -10.35 13.97 -3.21
CA ASP A 267 -9.10 14.54 -2.69
C ASP A 267 -8.54 15.49 -3.76
N PHE A 268 -8.56 16.78 -3.49
CA PHE A 268 -7.94 17.80 -4.32
C PHE A 268 -6.67 18.29 -3.65
N SER A 269 -5.57 18.36 -4.39
CA SER A 269 -4.30 18.87 -3.87
C SER A 269 -3.53 19.65 -4.92
N PHE A 270 -2.74 20.62 -4.45
CA PHE A 270 -1.91 21.42 -5.34
C PHE A 270 -0.66 21.96 -4.65
N GLN A 271 0.37 22.15 -5.45
CA GLN A 271 1.52 23.03 -5.19
C GLN A 271 1.67 23.90 -6.42
N TRP A 272 1.65 25.22 -6.25
CA TRP A 272 1.70 26.12 -7.39
C TRP A 272 2.47 27.40 -7.09
N PRO A 273 3.32 27.90 -8.01
CA PRO A 273 3.96 29.19 -7.84
C PRO A 273 2.93 30.32 -7.93
N ILE A 274 2.80 31.11 -6.87
CA ILE A 274 1.92 32.28 -6.80
C ILE A 274 2.66 33.51 -7.33
N MET A 275 3.93 33.65 -6.92
CA MET A 275 4.84 34.70 -7.34
C MET A 275 6.24 34.10 -7.53
N LYS A 276 7.20 34.93 -7.96
CA LYS A 276 8.60 34.53 -7.98
C LYS A 276 9.01 34.07 -6.57
N ASP A 277 9.55 32.85 -6.50
CA ASP A 277 10.04 32.24 -5.26
C ASP A 277 8.99 32.00 -4.14
N LEU A 278 7.70 32.25 -4.39
CA LEU A 278 6.59 31.99 -3.46
C LEU A 278 5.65 30.94 -4.03
N TYR A 279 5.45 29.84 -3.29
CA TYR A 279 4.62 28.72 -3.67
C TYR A 279 3.47 28.53 -2.69
N GLY A 280 2.27 28.39 -3.24
CA GLY A 280 1.08 28.03 -2.48
C GLY A 280 0.89 26.52 -2.49
N LEU A 281 0.45 25.99 -1.37
CA LEU A 281 0.26 24.57 -1.11
C LEU A 281 -1.14 24.35 -0.56
N GLY A 282 -1.82 23.32 -1.02
CA GLY A 282 -3.13 23.00 -0.48
C GLY A 282 -3.55 21.57 -0.72
N ARG A 283 -4.37 21.07 0.21
CA ARG A 283 -5.10 19.82 0.08
C ARG A 283 -6.48 19.96 0.70
N TYR A 284 -7.46 19.33 0.08
CA TYR A 284 -8.83 19.27 0.56
C TYR A 284 -9.41 17.90 0.27
N ASN A 285 -9.61 17.10 1.32
CA ASN A 285 -10.21 15.77 1.24
C ASN A 285 -11.61 15.79 1.85
N TYR A 286 -12.62 15.54 1.03
CA TYR A 286 -14.04 15.58 1.42
C TYR A 286 -14.67 14.20 1.31
N SER A 287 -15.35 13.76 2.38
CA SER A 287 -16.15 12.53 2.41
C SER A 287 -17.61 12.85 2.03
N PHE A 288 -18.05 12.28 0.89
CA PHE A 288 -19.46 12.38 0.48
C PHE A 288 -20.38 11.50 1.33
N ARG A 289 -19.83 10.42 1.91
CA ARG A 289 -20.59 9.55 2.80
C ARG A 289 -20.92 10.28 4.10
N ASP A 290 -19.92 10.80 4.75
CA ASP A 290 -20.04 11.41 6.07
C ASP A 290 -20.40 12.90 5.99
N LYS A 291 -20.35 13.50 4.80
CA LYS A 291 -20.58 14.91 4.51
C LYS A 291 -19.67 15.86 5.31
N ILE A 292 -18.42 15.45 5.49
CA ILE A 292 -17.42 16.17 6.28
C ILE A 292 -16.11 16.30 5.50
N VAL A 293 -15.31 17.30 5.88
CA VAL A 293 -13.92 17.45 5.46
C VAL A 293 -13.06 16.55 6.36
N VAL A 294 -12.47 15.50 5.77
CA VAL A 294 -11.67 14.51 6.50
C VAL A 294 -10.28 15.05 6.81
N ASP A 295 -9.68 15.74 5.84
CA ASP A 295 -8.36 16.35 5.96
C ASP A 295 -8.28 17.60 5.10
N SER A 296 -7.72 18.65 5.62
CA SER A 296 -7.42 19.88 4.90
C SER A 296 -6.06 20.41 5.32
N LEU A 297 -5.27 20.82 4.34
CA LEU A 297 -3.96 21.40 4.54
C LEU A 297 -3.84 22.64 3.68
N MET A 298 -3.32 23.74 4.24
CA MET A 298 -2.92 24.93 3.51
C MET A 298 -1.55 25.38 3.97
N GLY A 299 -0.72 25.81 3.02
CA GLY A 299 0.63 26.22 3.33
C GLY A 299 1.22 27.16 2.28
N LEU A 300 2.34 27.74 2.66
CA LEU A 300 3.18 28.58 1.82
C LEU A 300 4.64 28.18 1.98
N GLU A 301 5.37 28.17 0.88
CA GLU A 301 6.82 28.04 0.85
C GLU A 301 7.42 29.27 0.16
N TYR A 302 8.32 29.96 0.84
CA TYR A 302 9.03 31.10 0.28
C TYR A 302 10.54 30.82 0.28
N ARG A 303 11.17 31.00 -0.88
CA ARG A 303 12.59 30.82 -1.07
C ARG A 303 13.27 32.17 -1.30
N ALA A 304 14.22 32.53 -0.46
CA ALA A 304 15.01 33.72 -0.58
C ALA A 304 16.51 33.38 -0.58
N GLY A 305 17.10 33.18 -1.74
CA GLY A 305 18.54 32.96 -1.88
C GLY A 305 19.07 31.81 -1.01
N CYS A 306 19.53 32.16 0.20
CA CYS A 306 20.16 31.21 1.13
C CYS A 306 19.25 30.68 2.26
N TRP A 307 17.97 31.05 2.29
CA TRP A 307 17.01 30.51 3.26
C TRP A 307 15.65 30.20 2.63
N ILE A 308 14.92 29.29 3.26
CA ILE A 308 13.57 28.88 2.86
C ILE A 308 12.69 28.92 4.10
N LEU A 309 11.55 29.60 3.99
CA LEU A 309 10.52 29.64 5.03
C LEU A 309 9.32 28.78 4.56
N ARG A 310 8.93 27.81 5.40
CA ARG A 310 7.74 26.97 5.17
C ARG A 310 6.76 27.14 6.30
N GLY A 311 5.53 27.48 5.98
CA GLY A 311 4.44 27.52 6.93
C GLY A 311 3.27 26.68 6.44
N ALA A 312 2.66 25.86 7.31
CA ALA A 312 1.49 25.08 6.97
C ALA A 312 0.56 24.89 8.16
N VAL A 313 -0.74 24.81 7.88
CA VAL A 313 -1.78 24.46 8.83
C VAL A 313 -2.51 23.24 8.29
N GLN A 314 -2.59 22.18 9.08
CA GLN A 314 -3.32 20.97 8.74
C GLN A 314 -4.40 20.71 9.78
N ARG A 315 -5.62 20.45 9.30
CA ARG A 315 -6.73 20.00 10.14
C ARG A 315 -7.24 18.66 9.62
N TYR A 316 -7.24 17.64 10.46
CA TYR A 316 -7.73 16.32 10.13
C TYR A 316 -8.58 15.72 11.25
N ILE A 317 -9.43 14.77 10.88
CA ILE A 317 -10.31 14.06 11.82
C ILE A 317 -9.59 12.80 12.30
N ARG A 318 -9.52 12.64 13.62
CA ARG A 318 -9.09 11.38 14.26
C ARG A 318 -10.26 10.40 14.40
N SER A 319 -9.94 9.19 14.81
CA SER A 319 -10.94 8.24 15.31
C SER A 319 -11.84 8.94 16.34
N GLU A 320 -13.13 8.61 16.37
CA GLU A 320 -14.16 9.21 17.24
C GLU A 320 -14.67 10.61 16.82
N GLY A 321 -14.43 11.04 15.58
CA GLY A 321 -14.97 12.30 15.07
C GLY A 321 -14.34 13.57 15.62
N ARG A 322 -13.28 13.46 16.42
CA ARG A 322 -12.54 14.62 16.94
C ARG A 322 -11.58 15.15 15.91
N SER A 323 -11.57 16.46 15.67
CA SER A 323 -10.60 17.11 14.80
C SER A 323 -9.34 17.51 15.56
N THR A 324 -8.21 17.40 14.90
CA THR A 324 -6.91 17.93 15.38
C THR A 324 -6.42 18.95 14.38
N THR A 325 -5.88 20.06 14.87
CA THR A 325 -5.23 21.09 14.04
C THR A 325 -3.77 21.17 14.42
N ASN A 326 -2.90 21.00 13.44
CA ASN A 326 -1.45 21.13 13.56
C ASN A 326 -1.00 22.42 12.85
N PHE A 327 -0.05 23.10 13.48
CA PHE A 327 0.63 24.26 12.89
C PHE A 327 2.09 23.90 12.70
N PHE A 328 2.62 24.18 11.52
CA PHE A 328 4.01 23.95 11.16
C PHE A 328 4.63 25.27 10.74
N LEU A 329 5.83 25.52 11.23
CA LEU A 329 6.66 26.64 10.80
C LEU A 329 8.12 26.20 10.82
N GLU A 330 8.77 26.26 9.67
CA GLU A 330 10.17 25.86 9.49
C GLU A 330 10.94 26.95 8.76
N LEU A 331 12.09 27.31 9.29
CA LEU A 331 13.12 28.08 8.60
C LEU A 331 14.30 27.16 8.29
N GLU A 332 14.57 26.98 7.02
CA GLU A 332 15.76 26.26 6.52
C GLU A 332 16.81 27.27 6.08
N LEU A 333 17.99 27.15 6.63
CA LEU A 333 19.20 27.84 6.18
C LEU A 333 19.95 26.88 5.26
N VAL A 334 19.97 27.19 3.96
CA VAL A 334 20.54 26.30 2.93
C VAL A 334 22.01 26.01 3.22
N GLY A 335 22.33 24.73 3.44
CA GLY A 335 23.69 24.27 3.78
C GLY A 335 24.07 24.33 5.26
N LEU A 336 23.22 24.88 6.15
CA LEU A 336 23.51 24.98 7.58
C LEU A 336 22.56 24.12 8.45
N GLY A 337 21.26 24.08 8.12
CA GLY A 337 20.30 23.28 8.88
C GLY A 337 18.89 23.90 8.93
N THR A 338 18.03 23.28 9.73
CA THR A 338 16.61 23.67 9.86
C THR A 338 16.26 24.00 11.31
N VAL A 339 15.36 24.98 11.50
CA VAL A 339 14.82 25.38 12.81
C VAL A 339 13.31 25.41 12.74
N GLY A 340 12.64 24.83 13.73
CA GLY A 340 11.17 24.80 13.81
C GLY A 340 10.58 23.41 13.58
N SER A 341 9.26 23.35 13.34
CA SER A 341 8.52 22.13 13.05
C SER A 341 8.36 21.96 11.55
N SER A 342 8.98 20.92 10.98
CA SER A 342 8.96 20.69 9.53
C SER A 342 7.57 20.26 9.03
N PRO A 343 7.00 20.95 8.03
CA PRO A 343 5.78 20.52 7.36
C PRO A 343 6.03 19.49 6.25
N ILE A 344 7.29 19.23 5.87
CA ILE A 344 7.65 18.47 4.66
C ILE A 344 6.99 17.08 4.65
N GLN A 345 6.96 16.39 5.78
CA GLN A 345 6.30 15.09 5.86
C GLN A 345 4.79 15.21 5.57
N ALA A 346 4.09 16.12 6.23
CA ALA A 346 2.66 16.33 6.03
C ALA A 346 2.35 16.76 4.59
N LEU A 347 3.21 17.59 3.98
CA LEU A 347 3.09 18.04 2.59
C LEU A 347 3.35 16.90 1.60
N SER A 348 4.39 16.09 1.82
CA SER A 348 4.73 14.98 0.93
C SER A 348 3.71 13.84 0.96
N GLU A 349 3.12 13.56 2.11
CA GLU A 349 2.05 12.59 2.27
C GLU A 349 0.69 13.14 1.79
N GLY A 350 0.48 14.45 1.93
CA GLY A 350 -0.78 15.12 1.61
C GLY A 350 -0.94 15.54 0.16
N ILE A 351 0.12 16.00 -0.51
CA ILE A 351 0.05 16.59 -1.85
C ILE A 351 0.69 15.67 -2.86
N THR A 352 -0.11 15.09 -3.74
CA THR A 352 0.38 14.18 -4.78
C THR A 352 1.29 14.90 -5.78
N GLY A 353 2.54 14.45 -5.87
CA GLY A 353 3.55 15.07 -6.74
C GLY A 353 4.25 16.30 -6.15
N TYR A 354 4.07 16.55 -4.85
CA TYR A 354 4.82 17.57 -4.12
C TYR A 354 6.33 17.40 -4.28
N LYS A 355 6.99 18.51 -4.50
CA LYS A 355 8.47 18.57 -4.47
C LYS A 355 8.84 19.71 -3.49
N PRO A 356 9.63 19.41 -2.42
CA PRO A 356 10.07 20.46 -1.52
C PRO A 356 10.93 21.47 -2.28
N VAL A 357 10.65 22.74 -2.06
CA VAL A 357 11.45 23.84 -2.62
C VAL A 357 12.78 23.89 -1.89
N GLY A 358 13.88 23.77 -2.62
CA GLY A 358 15.23 23.78 -2.07
C GLY A 358 16.14 22.70 -2.65
N PRO A 359 17.45 22.70 -2.33
CA PRO A 359 18.32 21.60 -2.70
C PRO A 359 17.84 20.34 -2.00
N LYS A 360 17.83 19.21 -2.74
CA LYS A 360 17.63 17.91 -2.12
C LYS A 360 18.69 17.75 -1.02
N PRO A 361 18.33 17.24 0.19
CA PRO A 361 19.34 16.82 1.12
C PRO A 361 20.28 15.89 0.39
N VAL A 362 21.56 16.20 0.37
CA VAL A 362 22.58 15.24 -0.09
C VAL A 362 22.50 14.10 0.91
N GLU A 363 21.93 12.96 0.51
CA GLU A 363 22.15 11.72 1.24
C GLU A 363 23.65 11.46 1.16
N VAL A 364 24.36 11.89 2.19
CA VAL A 364 25.76 11.51 2.39
C VAL A 364 25.69 10.00 2.66
N GLY A 365 25.94 9.22 1.63
CA GLY A 365 26.03 7.78 1.73
C GLY A 365 27.04 7.45 2.81
N ARG A 366 26.72 6.60 3.74
CA ARG A 366 27.55 6.18 4.89
C ARG A 366 28.87 5.51 4.49
N TYR A 367 29.19 5.45 3.18
CA TYR A 367 30.28 4.68 2.60
C TYR A 367 31.26 5.47 1.73
N ASP A 368 31.09 6.80 1.57
CA ASP A 368 32.00 7.60 0.74
C ASP A 368 33.28 8.06 1.49
N TYR A 369 33.66 7.41 2.59
CA TYR A 369 34.88 7.75 3.34
C TYR A 369 36.02 6.76 3.15
N TYR A 370 35.99 5.88 2.16
CA TYR A 370 37.11 4.96 1.86
C TYR A 370 37.32 4.87 0.34
N GLU A 371 37.97 5.90 -0.21
CA GLU A 371 38.91 5.83 -1.32
C GLU A 371 40.16 6.67 -1.00
#